data_ac4ffbf71a9bd25acebd332d3899edb1
#
_entry.id   ac4ffbf71a9bd25acebd332d3899edb1
#
_cell.length_a   1.000
_cell.length_b   1.000
_cell.length_c   1.000
_cell.angle_alpha   90.00
_cell.angle_beta   90.00
_cell.angle_gamma   90.00
#
_symmetry.space_group_name_H-M   'P 1'
#
loop_
_entity.id
_entity.type
_entity.pdbx_description
1 polymer ?
#
loop_
_entity_poly.entity_id
_entity_poly.type
_entity_poly.pdbx_seq_one_letter_code
_entity_poly.pdbx_strand_id
1 'polypeptide(L)'
;MMHVLAFVGASGSGKTTLIEHLIRLFKERGMQVSTVKNSHHSVEIDHPGKDSWRMKQAGSFEVVLVSDRSMSLQRTFERTSHMSIHEVIAQMYDGVDWIFV
;
A
#
# COMPACT_ATOMS: atom_id res chain seq x y z
N MET A 1 -5.97 -18.09 -7.44
CA MET A 1 -5.07 -17.32 -8.32
C MET A 1 -5.33 -15.85 -8.14
N MET A 2 -4.29 -15.08 -7.95
CA MET A 2 -4.39 -13.63 -7.75
C MET A 2 -4.39 -12.91 -9.10
N HIS A 3 -5.29 -11.95 -9.25
CA HIS A 3 -5.39 -11.12 -10.45
C HIS A 3 -4.89 -9.70 -10.15
N VAL A 4 -4.35 -9.06 -11.15
CA VAL A 4 -3.86 -7.68 -11.05
C VAL A 4 -4.62 -6.81 -12.05
N LEU A 5 -5.15 -5.68 -11.55
CA LEU A 5 -5.83 -4.70 -12.38
C LEU A 5 -5.14 -3.34 -12.21
N ALA A 6 -4.67 -2.79 -13.32
CA ALA A 6 -3.99 -1.50 -13.33
C ALA A 6 -4.94 -0.38 -13.72
N PHE A 7 -4.83 0.75 -13.02
CA PHE A 7 -5.58 1.97 -13.31
C PHE A 7 -4.61 3.03 -13.81
N VAL A 8 -4.86 3.53 -15.00
CA VAL A 8 -4.02 4.52 -15.67
C VAL A 8 -4.84 5.80 -15.91
N GLY A 9 -4.27 6.93 -15.56
CA GLY A 9 -4.92 8.20 -15.77
C GLY A 9 -4.20 9.33 -15.06
N ALA A 10 -4.45 10.54 -15.50
CA ALA A 10 -3.87 11.73 -14.90
C ALA A 10 -4.46 11.98 -13.52
N SER A 11 -3.70 12.68 -12.68
CA SER A 11 -4.17 13.17 -11.40
C SER A 11 -5.42 14.03 -11.59
N GLY A 12 -6.44 13.82 -10.77
CA GLY A 12 -7.68 14.56 -10.86
C GLY A 12 -8.68 14.04 -11.90
N SER A 13 -8.42 12.88 -12.50
CA SER A 13 -9.31 12.27 -13.50
C SER A 13 -10.47 11.46 -12.91
N GLY A 14 -10.66 11.47 -11.59
CA GLY A 14 -11.67 10.65 -10.91
C GLY A 14 -11.25 9.21 -10.67
N LYS A 15 -10.00 8.90 -10.89
CA LYS A 15 -9.45 7.55 -10.77
C LYS A 15 -9.64 6.97 -9.36
N THR A 16 -9.37 7.76 -8.31
CA THR A 16 -9.55 7.32 -6.93
C THR A 16 -11.00 6.99 -6.61
N THR A 17 -11.94 7.78 -7.09
CA THR A 17 -13.38 7.54 -6.90
C THR A 17 -13.80 6.22 -7.54
N LEU A 18 -13.30 5.95 -8.74
CA LEU A 18 -13.57 4.68 -9.44
C LEU A 18 -12.99 3.50 -8.64
N ILE A 19 -11.76 3.61 -8.19
CA ILE A 19 -11.09 2.55 -7.41
C ILE A 19 -11.87 2.26 -6.14
N GLU A 20 -12.28 3.29 -5.39
CA GLU A 20 -13.08 3.12 -4.17
C GLU A 20 -14.39 2.39 -4.45
N HIS A 21 -15.06 2.75 -5.51
CA HIS A 21 -16.30 2.09 -5.92
C HIS A 21 -16.09 0.62 -6.22
N LEU A 22 -15.04 0.29 -6.96
CA LEU A 22 -14.71 -1.08 -7.32
C LEU A 22 -14.29 -1.91 -6.09
N ILE A 23 -13.57 -1.33 -5.16
CA ILE A 23 -13.19 -2.00 -3.91
C ILE A 23 -14.46 -2.41 -3.14
N ARG A 24 -15.40 -1.48 -2.98
CA ARG A 24 -16.67 -1.78 -2.29
C ARG A 24 -17.45 -2.88 -2.99
N LEU A 25 -17.55 -2.80 -4.32
CA LEU A 25 -18.28 -3.77 -5.12
C LEU A 25 -17.67 -5.17 -5.00
N PHE A 26 -16.35 -5.28 -5.09
CA PHE A 26 -15.65 -6.55 -4.97
C PHE A 26 -15.78 -7.14 -3.56
N LYS A 27 -15.68 -6.29 -2.55
CA LYS A 27 -15.86 -6.72 -1.16
C LYS A 27 -17.27 -7.27 -0.92
N GLU A 28 -18.28 -6.62 -1.45
CA GLU A 28 -19.67 -7.07 -1.37
C GLU A 28 -19.87 -8.47 -1.99
N ARG A 29 -19.03 -8.81 -2.96
CA ARG A 29 -19.04 -10.12 -3.62
C ARG A 29 -18.13 -11.14 -2.95
N GLY A 30 -17.62 -10.84 -1.77
CA GLY A 30 -16.80 -11.74 -0.99
C GLY A 30 -15.35 -11.85 -1.45
N MET A 31 -14.88 -10.94 -2.29
CA MET A 31 -13.49 -10.91 -2.76
C MET A 31 -12.63 -9.99 -1.93
N GLN A 32 -11.38 -10.40 -1.70
CA GLN A 32 -10.39 -9.57 -1.03
C GLN A 32 -9.58 -8.81 -2.07
N VAL A 33 -9.41 -7.51 -1.84
CA VAL A 33 -8.67 -6.63 -2.73
C VAL A 33 -7.57 -5.94 -1.94
N SER A 34 -6.35 -5.99 -2.46
CA SER A 34 -5.24 -5.17 -2.00
C SER A 34 -5.00 -4.04 -3.01
N THR A 35 -4.44 -2.94 -2.54
CA THR A 35 -4.18 -1.78 -3.39
C THR A 35 -2.73 -1.35 -3.29
N VAL A 36 -2.19 -0.87 -4.40
CA VAL A 36 -0.86 -0.29 -4.46
C VAL A 36 -0.98 1.12 -5.01
N LYS A 37 -0.43 2.07 -4.30
CA LYS A 37 -0.25 3.42 -4.80
C LYS A 37 1.22 3.70 -4.93
N ASN A 38 1.68 4.00 -6.14
CA ASN A 38 3.05 4.41 -6.38
C ASN A 38 3.13 5.93 -6.28
N SER A 39 4.08 6.43 -5.51
CA SER A 39 4.32 7.86 -5.36
C SER A 39 5.79 8.16 -5.63
N HIS A 40 6.04 9.20 -6.44
CA HIS A 40 7.40 9.68 -6.72
C HIS A 40 7.87 10.69 -5.66
N HIS A 41 7.00 11.03 -4.71
CA HIS A 41 7.31 11.94 -3.63
C HIS A 41 7.46 11.18 -2.32
N SER A 42 8.18 11.78 -1.37
CA SER A 42 8.22 11.26 -0.01
C SER A 42 6.80 11.23 0.56
N VAL A 43 6.43 10.09 1.14
CA VAL A 43 5.11 9.91 1.74
C VAL A 43 5.30 9.77 3.23
N GLU A 44 4.67 10.66 3.99
CA GLU A 44 4.65 10.58 5.45
C GLU A 44 3.33 9.95 5.87
N ILE A 45 3.39 8.70 6.33
CA ILE A 45 2.20 7.93 6.71
C ILE A 45 1.92 8.06 8.20
N ASP A 46 2.97 8.25 9.00
CA ASP A 46 2.87 8.29 10.45
C ASP A 46 2.85 9.73 10.96
N HIS A 47 2.40 9.91 12.21
CA HIS A 47 2.34 11.23 12.84
C HIS A 47 3.63 11.52 13.61
N PRO A 48 4.22 12.70 13.44
CA PRO A 48 5.39 13.11 14.20
C PRO A 48 5.15 13.02 15.72
N GLY A 49 6.13 12.48 16.44
CA GLY A 49 6.10 12.35 17.89
C GLY A 49 5.57 11.04 18.42
N LYS A 50 4.92 10.21 17.61
CA LYS A 50 4.51 8.88 18.01
C LYS A 50 5.71 7.94 18.11
N ASP A 51 5.59 6.86 18.91
CA ASP A 51 6.66 5.89 19.09
C ASP A 51 7.13 5.29 17.77
N SER A 52 6.21 4.90 16.91
CA SER A 52 6.51 4.35 15.60
C SER A 52 7.28 5.34 14.73
N TRP A 53 6.87 6.60 14.75
CA TRP A 53 7.57 7.67 14.03
C TRP A 53 8.99 7.87 14.57
N ARG A 54 9.14 7.85 15.90
CA ARG A 54 10.44 8.01 16.55
C ARG A 54 11.39 6.86 16.22
N MET A 55 10.89 5.64 16.14
CA MET A 55 11.68 4.47 15.74
C MET A 55 12.18 4.61 14.30
N LYS A 56 11.32 5.08 13.40
CA LYS A 56 11.71 5.35 12.03
C LYS A 56 12.78 6.43 11.95
N GLN A 57 12.61 7.52 12.68
CA GLN A 57 13.57 8.63 12.70
C GLN A 57 14.92 8.21 13.29
N ALA A 58 14.92 7.26 14.21
CA ALA A 58 16.14 6.72 14.81
C ALA A 58 16.89 5.79 13.86
N GLY A 59 16.31 5.38 12.75
CA GLY A 59 16.96 4.58 11.73
C GLY A 59 16.48 3.14 11.61
N SER A 60 15.32 2.81 12.19
CA SER A 60 14.76 1.47 12.01
C SER A 60 14.45 1.21 10.54
N PHE A 61 14.99 0.13 9.99
CA PHE A 61 14.76 -0.23 8.60
C PHE A 61 13.30 -0.54 8.32
N GLU A 62 12.66 -1.26 9.23
CA GLU A 62 11.23 -1.53 9.15
C GLU A 62 10.59 -1.21 10.49
N VAL A 63 9.38 -0.67 10.44
CA VAL A 63 8.52 -0.52 11.62
C VAL A 63 7.23 -1.26 11.35
N VAL A 64 6.90 -2.23 12.20
CA VAL A 64 5.66 -3.00 12.10
C VAL A 64 4.77 -2.65 13.27
N LEU A 65 3.56 -2.21 12.98
CA LEU A 65 2.51 -1.96 13.95
C LEU A 65 1.47 -3.06 13.84
N VAL A 66 1.17 -3.69 14.95
CA VAL A 66 0.20 -4.80 14.99
C VAL A 66 -0.83 -4.51 16.06
N SER A 67 -2.09 -4.67 15.70
CA SER A 67 -3.23 -4.65 16.62
C SER A 67 -4.12 -5.86 16.36
N ASP A 68 -5.20 -6.01 17.12
CA ASP A 68 -6.11 -7.15 16.96
C ASP A 68 -6.77 -7.20 15.58
N ARG A 69 -6.90 -6.07 14.91
CA ARG A 69 -7.65 -5.97 13.66
C ARG A 69 -6.85 -5.47 12.47
N SER A 70 -5.61 -5.05 12.69
CA SER A 70 -4.82 -4.50 11.60
C SER A 70 -3.32 -4.66 11.84
N MET A 71 -2.60 -4.63 10.75
CA MET A 71 -1.14 -4.62 10.75
C MET A 71 -0.68 -3.62 9.70
N SER A 72 0.32 -2.83 10.02
CA SER A 72 1.01 -2.01 9.03
C SER A 72 2.51 -2.27 9.10
N LEU A 73 3.14 -2.27 7.93
CA LEU A 73 4.58 -2.41 7.81
C LEU A 73 5.08 -1.23 6.99
N GLN A 74 6.03 -0.50 7.54
CA GLN A 74 6.69 0.61 6.85
C GLN A 74 8.17 0.33 6.75
N ARG A 75 8.67 0.19 5.53
CA ARG A 75 10.09 -0.02 5.24
C ARG A 75 10.68 1.28 4.69
N THR A 76 11.81 1.68 5.24
CA THR A 76 12.52 2.87 4.80
C THR A 76 13.80 2.46 4.10
N PHE A 77 13.98 2.91 2.85
CA PHE A 77 15.20 2.62 2.10
C PHE A 77 16.26 3.67 2.41
N GLU A 78 17.49 3.23 2.65
CA GLU A 78 18.62 4.14 2.88
C GLU A 78 19.01 4.92 1.63
N ARG A 79 18.71 4.34 0.45
CA ARG A 79 18.96 4.96 -0.86
C ARG A 79 17.66 4.95 -1.63
N THR A 80 17.55 5.88 -2.60
CA THR A 80 16.43 5.89 -3.51
C THR A 80 16.27 4.52 -4.16
N SER A 81 15.08 3.95 -4.02
CA SER A 81 14.75 2.64 -4.57
C SER A 81 13.72 2.78 -5.68
N HIS A 82 13.94 2.10 -6.78
CA HIS A 82 13.01 2.05 -7.90
C HIS A 82 12.48 0.62 -8.03
N MET A 83 11.60 0.24 -7.11
CA MET A 83 10.98 -1.08 -7.17
C MET A 83 10.02 -1.15 -8.35
N SER A 84 10.13 -2.21 -9.14
CA SER A 84 9.13 -2.52 -10.16
C SER A 84 7.83 -2.95 -9.49
N ILE A 85 6.71 -2.87 -10.23
CA ILE A 85 5.43 -3.34 -9.70
C ILE A 85 5.48 -4.84 -9.36
N HIS A 86 6.23 -5.63 -10.10
CA HIS A 86 6.42 -7.06 -9.81
C HIS A 86 7.14 -7.28 -8.48
N GLU A 87 8.17 -6.48 -8.20
CA GLU A 87 8.90 -6.54 -6.93
C GLU A 87 8.02 -6.13 -5.76
N VAL A 88 7.19 -5.09 -5.93
CA VAL A 88 6.24 -4.65 -4.90
C VAL A 88 5.23 -5.75 -4.61
N ILE A 89 4.63 -6.32 -5.65
CA ILE A 89 3.63 -7.39 -5.49
C ILE A 89 4.24 -8.60 -4.78
N ALA A 90 5.50 -8.93 -5.06
CA ALA A 90 6.19 -10.03 -4.40
C ALA A 90 6.34 -9.84 -2.88
N GLN A 91 6.27 -8.60 -2.40
CA GLN A 91 6.34 -8.27 -0.97
C GLN A 91 4.96 -8.23 -0.30
N MET A 92 3.89 -8.35 -1.07
CA MET A 92 2.52 -8.23 -0.56
C MET A 92 1.96 -9.61 -0.19
N TYR A 93 0.89 -9.60 0.60
CA TYR A 93 0.16 -10.82 0.93
C TYR A 93 -0.44 -11.43 -0.34
N ASP A 94 -0.14 -12.69 -0.61
CA ASP A 94 -0.54 -13.37 -1.84
C ASP A 94 -1.90 -14.08 -1.76
N GLY A 95 -2.55 -14.05 -0.60
CA GLY A 95 -3.84 -14.69 -0.38
C GLY A 95 -5.06 -13.88 -0.82
N VAL A 96 -4.86 -12.72 -1.44
CA VAL A 96 -5.97 -11.91 -1.93
C VAL A 96 -6.42 -12.35 -3.32
N ASP A 97 -7.65 -11.98 -3.69
CA ASP A 97 -8.20 -12.31 -5.02
C ASP A 97 -7.70 -11.32 -6.09
N TRP A 98 -7.58 -10.05 -5.73
CA TRP A 98 -7.19 -8.99 -6.66
C TRP A 98 -6.20 -8.02 -6.04
N ILE A 99 -5.31 -7.49 -6.87
CA ILE A 99 -4.48 -6.33 -6.53
C ILE A 99 -4.81 -5.22 -7.52
N PHE A 100 -5.20 -4.07 -6.99
CA PHE A 100 -5.42 -2.85 -7.77
C PHE A 100 -4.17 -1.97 -7.68
N VAL A 101 -3.65 -1.63 -8.82
CA VAL A 101 -2.42 -0.84 -8.94
C VAL A 101 -2.70 0.56 -9.48
#